data_f83a5e27c4ea3ae6523829a8ae9ecb61
#
_entry.id   f83a5e27c4ea3ae6523829a8ae9ecb61
#
_cell.length_a   1.000
_cell.length_b   1.000
_cell.length_c   1.000
_cell.angle_alpha   90.00
_cell.angle_beta   90.00
_cell.angle_gamma   90.00
#
_symmetry.space_group_name_H-M   'P 1'
#
loop_
_entity.id
_entity.type
_entity.pdbx_description
1 polymer ?
#
loop_
_entity_poly.entity_id
_entity_poly.type
_entity_poly.pdbx_seq_one_letter_code
_entity_poly.pdbx_strand_id
1 'polypeptide(L)'
;GQVLAFRRAAYLALGGHEAVKGEVLEDVALARRARTYGLFLGGGLFRARMYRGYGEAVAGFAKNFLAVHLKNPAVLLGSAFYHLALYTLPWFFGRWELGLMGLLERLWVQKALGGPLWPALLTPLAPLLLLPVYLLALLPGRRWKGRKV
;
A
#
# COMPACT_ATOMS: atom_id res chain seq x y z
N GLY A 1 8.72 1.79 -3.91
CA GLY A 1 8.36 2.45 -5.14
C GLY A 1 8.43 1.57 -6.38
N GLN A 2 7.63 1.88 -7.38
CA GLN A 2 7.63 1.13 -8.64
C GLN A 2 8.85 1.47 -9.50
N VAL A 3 9.34 2.70 -9.38
CA VAL A 3 10.58 3.17 -9.99
C VAL A 3 11.39 3.90 -8.93
N LEU A 4 12.65 3.51 -8.78
CA LEU A 4 13.57 4.12 -7.84
C LEU A 4 14.84 4.50 -8.61
N ALA A 5 15.18 5.79 -8.64
CA ALA A 5 16.32 6.31 -9.36
C ALA A 5 17.32 6.96 -8.39
N PHE A 6 18.62 6.70 -8.61
CA PHE A 6 19.70 7.27 -7.84
C PHE A 6 20.80 7.81 -8.76
N ARG A 7 21.47 8.86 -8.32
CA ARG A 7 22.80 9.15 -8.84
C ARG A 7 23.75 8.05 -8.36
N ARG A 8 24.60 7.52 -9.25
CA ARG A 8 25.52 6.40 -8.93
C ARG A 8 26.32 6.64 -7.66
N ALA A 9 26.92 7.82 -7.53
CA ALA A 9 27.72 8.16 -6.34
C ALA A 9 26.88 8.12 -5.05
N ALA A 10 25.66 8.65 -5.06
CA ALA A 10 24.75 8.60 -3.91
C ALA A 10 24.36 7.16 -3.57
N TYR A 11 24.05 6.34 -4.57
CA TYR A 11 23.71 4.93 -4.37
C TYR A 11 24.83 4.16 -3.68
N LEU A 12 26.09 4.36 -4.14
CA LEU A 12 27.27 3.71 -3.56
C LEU A 12 27.54 4.21 -2.14
N ALA A 13 27.41 5.53 -1.89
CA ALA A 13 27.57 6.11 -0.57
C ALA A 13 26.56 5.61 0.46
N LEU A 14 25.33 5.23 0.01
CA LEU A 14 24.31 4.62 0.87
C LEU A 14 24.55 3.12 1.16
N GLY A 15 25.55 2.51 0.52
CA GLY A 15 25.82 1.07 0.56
C GLY A 15 24.93 0.24 -0.34
N GLY A 16 24.15 0.88 -1.23
CA GLY A 16 23.28 0.22 -2.19
C GLY A 16 22.26 -0.72 -1.58
N HIS A 17 21.77 -1.68 -2.35
CA HIS A 17 20.84 -2.70 -1.86
C HIS A 17 21.44 -3.67 -0.85
N GLU A 18 22.77 -3.80 -0.81
CA GLU A 18 23.42 -4.65 0.19
C GLU A 18 23.17 -4.14 1.62
N ALA A 19 23.14 -2.80 1.80
CA ALA A 19 22.89 -2.17 3.08
C ALA A 19 21.47 -2.35 3.63
N VAL A 20 20.55 -2.83 2.80
CA VAL A 20 19.13 -3.10 3.15
C VAL A 20 18.73 -4.54 2.86
N LYS A 21 19.71 -5.42 2.65
CA LYS A 21 19.50 -6.85 2.42
C LYS A 21 18.75 -7.47 3.60
N GLY A 22 17.63 -8.09 3.32
CA GLY A 22 16.77 -8.68 4.36
C GLY A 22 15.59 -7.80 4.80
N GLU A 23 15.54 -6.53 4.40
CA GLU A 23 14.34 -5.74 4.60
C GLU A 23 13.23 -6.18 3.63
N VAL A 24 11.99 -6.23 4.15
CA VAL A 24 10.81 -6.58 3.33
C VAL A 24 10.46 -5.45 2.37
N LEU A 25 10.71 -4.22 2.79
CA LEU A 25 10.48 -2.98 2.03
C LEU A 25 11.84 -2.34 1.72
N GLU A 26 12.65 -2.99 0.90
CA GLU A 26 14.01 -2.57 0.57
C GLU A 26 14.05 -1.19 -0.11
N ASP A 27 13.05 -0.87 -0.92
CA ASP A 27 12.91 0.43 -1.58
C ASP A 27 12.67 1.56 -0.57
N VAL A 28 11.79 1.33 0.40
CA VAL A 28 11.52 2.28 1.49
C VAL A 28 12.72 2.40 2.42
N ALA A 29 13.35 1.28 2.77
CA ALA A 29 14.53 1.26 3.63
C ALA A 29 15.69 2.03 2.99
N LEU A 30 15.91 1.85 1.68
CA LEU A 30 16.93 2.56 0.94
C LEU A 30 16.64 4.05 0.81
N ALA A 31 15.36 4.42 0.55
CA ALA A 31 14.93 5.82 0.48
C ALA A 31 15.11 6.54 1.84
N ARG A 32 14.83 5.86 2.95
CA ARG A 32 15.02 6.43 4.30
C ARG A 32 16.48 6.72 4.66
N ARG A 33 17.44 6.04 4.02
CA ARG A 33 18.86 6.31 4.19
C ARG A 33 19.32 7.56 3.43
N ALA A 34 18.57 7.98 2.41
CA ALA A 34 18.89 9.16 1.62
C ALA A 34 18.60 10.45 2.44
N ARG A 35 19.54 11.40 2.43
CA ARG A 35 19.35 12.71 3.08
C ARG A 35 18.33 13.57 2.34
N THR A 36 18.28 13.43 1.02
CA THR A 36 17.36 14.17 0.14
C THR A 36 16.76 13.20 -0.87
N TYR A 37 15.46 13.32 -1.09
CA TYR A 37 14.76 12.59 -2.15
C TYR A 37 13.59 13.40 -2.68
N GLY A 38 13.17 13.12 -3.90
CA GLY A 38 11.95 13.66 -4.50
C GLY A 38 10.96 12.56 -4.81
N LEU A 39 9.68 12.85 -4.62
CA LEU A 39 8.58 11.98 -5.06
C LEU A 39 7.95 12.59 -6.31
N PHE A 40 7.82 11.79 -7.35
CA PHE A 40 7.25 12.22 -8.62
C PHE A 40 6.16 11.25 -9.05
N LEU A 41 5.05 11.81 -9.54
CA LEU A 41 4.04 11.01 -10.21
C LEU A 41 4.53 10.68 -11.61
N GLY A 42 4.60 9.38 -11.94
CA GLY A 42 5.08 8.92 -13.24
C GLY A 42 4.16 9.30 -14.41
N GLY A 43 2.90 9.64 -14.13
CA GLY A 43 1.92 10.02 -15.14
C GLY A 43 1.81 8.96 -16.24
N GLY A 44 1.92 9.39 -17.51
CA GLY A 44 1.95 8.50 -18.65
C GLY A 44 3.31 7.88 -18.99
N LEU A 45 4.38 8.26 -18.28
CA LEU A 45 5.75 7.82 -18.58
C LEU A 45 6.01 6.37 -18.20
N PHE A 46 5.35 5.89 -17.14
CA PHE A 46 5.56 4.54 -16.60
C PHE A 46 4.25 3.82 -16.38
N ARG A 47 4.19 2.57 -16.82
CA ARG A 47 3.08 1.65 -16.54
C ARG A 47 3.66 0.37 -15.98
N ALA A 48 3.22 -0.02 -14.78
CA ALA A 48 3.63 -1.26 -14.14
C ALA A 48 2.39 -2.11 -13.82
N ARG A 49 2.38 -3.35 -14.30
CA ARG A 49 1.41 -4.35 -13.89
C ARG A 49 1.96 -5.06 -12.67
N MET A 50 1.47 -4.70 -11.49
CA MET A 50 1.96 -5.29 -10.24
C MET A 50 1.50 -6.73 -10.05
N TYR A 51 0.23 -7.02 -10.33
CA TYR A 51 -0.40 -8.32 -10.11
C TYR A 51 -1.28 -8.72 -11.28
N ARG A 52 -1.42 -10.01 -11.53
CA ARG A 52 -2.23 -10.57 -12.61
C ARG A 52 -3.69 -10.80 -12.20
N GLY A 53 -3.95 -10.89 -10.89
CA GLY A 53 -5.29 -11.15 -10.36
C GLY A 53 -5.38 -10.89 -8.86
N TYR A 54 -6.60 -11.00 -8.33
CA TYR A 54 -6.91 -10.69 -6.94
C TYR A 54 -6.10 -11.53 -5.94
N GLY A 55 -6.02 -12.85 -6.14
CA GLY A 55 -5.26 -13.72 -5.23
C GLY A 55 -3.78 -13.38 -5.15
N GLU A 56 -3.15 -13.05 -6.30
CA GLU A 56 -1.76 -12.61 -6.34
C GLU A 56 -1.60 -11.23 -5.66
N ALA A 57 -2.57 -10.33 -5.84
CA ALA A 57 -2.59 -9.03 -5.18
C ALA A 57 -2.70 -9.18 -3.65
N VAL A 58 -3.62 -10.02 -3.18
CA VAL A 58 -3.79 -10.31 -1.75
C VAL A 58 -2.49 -10.84 -1.14
N ALA A 59 -1.86 -11.84 -1.76
CA ALA A 59 -0.60 -12.40 -1.26
C ALA A 59 0.55 -11.38 -1.29
N GLY A 60 0.63 -10.59 -2.37
CA GLY A 60 1.65 -9.56 -2.54
C GLY A 60 1.52 -8.40 -1.57
N PHE A 61 0.32 -7.93 -1.30
CA PHE A 61 0.08 -6.89 -0.29
C PHE A 61 0.28 -7.43 1.12
N ALA A 62 -0.24 -8.62 1.44
CA ALA A 62 -0.09 -9.23 2.76
C ALA A 62 1.38 -9.34 3.20
N LYS A 63 2.29 -9.60 2.27
CA LYS A 63 3.74 -9.62 2.50
C LYS A 63 4.23 -8.33 3.16
N ASN A 64 3.74 -7.19 2.70
CA ASN A 64 4.24 -5.88 3.09
C ASN A 64 3.42 -5.23 4.22
N PHE A 65 2.17 -5.66 4.43
CA PHE A 65 1.22 -4.95 5.28
C PHE A 65 1.67 -4.82 6.73
N LEU A 66 2.21 -5.88 7.32
CA LEU A 66 2.71 -5.80 8.68
C LEU A 66 3.94 -4.87 8.79
N ALA A 67 4.82 -4.88 7.78
CA ALA A 67 5.98 -3.99 7.76
C ALA A 67 5.59 -2.51 7.61
N VAL A 68 4.57 -2.22 6.78
CA VAL A 68 4.01 -0.85 6.64
C VAL A 68 3.39 -0.37 7.94
N HIS A 69 2.78 -1.27 8.73
CA HIS A 69 2.15 -0.98 10.01
C HIS A 69 3.12 -1.15 11.20
N LEU A 70 4.36 -0.71 11.03
CA LEU A 70 5.40 -0.68 12.07
C LEU A 70 5.75 -2.07 12.66
N LYS A 71 5.48 -3.14 11.92
CA LYS A 71 5.58 -4.54 12.39
C LYS A 71 4.72 -4.81 13.64
N ASN A 72 3.69 -4.01 13.86
CA ASN A 72 2.81 -4.08 15.04
C ASN A 72 1.40 -4.58 14.64
N PRO A 73 0.98 -5.78 15.11
CA PRO A 73 -0.34 -6.31 14.81
C PRO A 73 -1.51 -5.43 15.29
N ALA A 74 -1.37 -4.73 16.41
CA ALA A 74 -2.41 -3.84 16.92
C ALA A 74 -2.61 -2.63 16.02
N VAL A 75 -1.52 -2.06 15.48
CA VAL A 75 -1.58 -0.96 14.51
C VAL A 75 -2.23 -1.45 13.21
N LEU A 76 -1.89 -2.65 12.78
CA LEU A 76 -2.49 -3.27 11.59
C LEU A 76 -4.01 -3.47 11.76
N LEU A 77 -4.45 -4.03 12.89
CA LEU A 77 -5.87 -4.24 13.20
C LEU A 77 -6.62 -2.91 13.38
N GLY A 78 -6.00 -1.93 14.05
CA GLY A 78 -6.54 -0.58 14.18
C GLY A 78 -6.75 0.08 12.81
N SER A 79 -5.81 -0.09 11.89
CA SER A 79 -5.93 0.37 10.51
C SER A 79 -7.09 -0.32 9.76
N ALA A 80 -7.25 -1.64 9.91
CA ALA A 80 -8.36 -2.37 9.33
C ALA A 80 -9.71 -1.85 9.83
N PHE A 81 -9.83 -1.70 11.15
CA PHE A 81 -11.03 -1.15 11.78
C PHE A 81 -11.32 0.28 11.32
N TYR A 82 -10.30 1.14 11.28
CA TYR A 82 -10.43 2.52 10.81
C TYR A 82 -10.98 2.59 9.38
N HIS A 83 -10.46 1.78 8.46
CA HIS A 83 -10.94 1.78 7.07
C HIS A 83 -12.37 1.24 6.95
N LEU A 84 -12.71 0.20 7.71
CA LEU A 84 -14.08 -0.31 7.77
C LEU A 84 -15.03 0.75 8.34
N ALA A 85 -14.67 1.38 9.45
CA ALA A 85 -15.50 2.38 10.13
C ALA A 85 -15.74 3.61 9.26
N LEU A 86 -14.74 4.03 8.48
CA LEU A 86 -14.85 5.24 7.67
C LEU A 86 -15.55 5.00 6.33
N TYR A 87 -15.22 3.92 5.64
CA TYR A 87 -15.64 3.73 4.24
C TYR A 87 -16.75 2.71 4.04
N THR A 88 -16.93 1.76 4.95
CA THR A 88 -17.88 0.65 4.78
C THR A 88 -19.09 0.77 5.72
N LEU A 89 -18.87 0.87 7.03
CA LEU A 89 -19.93 0.84 8.02
C LEU A 89 -20.97 1.96 7.89
N PRO A 90 -20.63 3.20 7.49
CA PRO A 90 -21.64 4.24 7.31
C PRO A 90 -22.77 3.84 6.35
N TRP A 91 -22.45 3.09 5.29
CA TRP A 91 -23.45 2.61 4.32
C TRP A 91 -24.39 1.57 4.91
N PHE A 92 -23.87 0.67 5.76
CA PHE A 92 -24.67 -0.36 6.42
C PHE A 92 -25.57 0.20 7.54
N PHE A 93 -25.11 1.25 8.22
CA PHE A 93 -25.85 1.88 9.31
C PHE A 93 -26.71 3.07 8.86
N GLY A 94 -26.91 3.26 7.57
CA GLY A 94 -27.73 4.34 7.02
C GLY A 94 -27.19 5.74 7.24
N ARG A 95 -25.89 5.87 7.58
CA ARG A 95 -25.23 7.17 7.74
C ARG A 95 -24.66 7.65 6.40
N TRP A 96 -25.59 7.89 5.47
CA TRP A 96 -25.30 8.20 4.08
C TRP A 96 -24.40 9.43 3.92
N GLU A 97 -24.57 10.43 4.79
CA GLU A 97 -23.76 11.64 4.82
C GLU A 97 -22.25 11.33 5.03
N LEU A 98 -21.94 10.42 5.94
CA LEU A 98 -20.55 10.01 6.20
C LEU A 98 -20.01 9.15 5.06
N GLY A 99 -20.82 8.24 4.52
CA GLY A 99 -20.48 7.43 3.37
C GLY A 99 -20.15 8.27 2.13
N LEU A 100 -20.99 9.29 1.87
CA LEU A 100 -20.77 10.24 0.78
C LEU A 100 -19.51 11.08 0.98
N MET A 101 -19.19 11.51 2.19
CA MET A 101 -17.95 12.23 2.48
C MET A 101 -16.73 11.38 2.11
N GLY A 102 -16.69 10.11 2.51
CA GLY A 102 -15.63 9.18 2.15
C GLY A 102 -15.52 8.94 0.64
N LEU A 103 -16.66 8.85 -0.04
CA LEU A 103 -16.69 8.72 -1.50
C LEU A 103 -16.15 9.98 -2.19
N LEU A 104 -16.58 11.16 -1.77
CA LEU A 104 -16.12 12.44 -2.32
C LEU A 104 -14.60 12.63 -2.10
N GLU A 105 -14.10 12.28 -0.92
CA GLU A 105 -12.66 12.30 -0.65
C GLU A 105 -11.90 11.43 -1.65
N ARG A 106 -12.37 10.21 -1.91
CA ARG A 106 -11.74 9.30 -2.88
C ARG A 106 -11.82 9.78 -4.31
N LEU A 107 -12.95 10.35 -4.72
CA LEU A 107 -13.10 10.97 -6.03
C LEU A 107 -12.13 12.13 -6.22
N TRP A 108 -11.98 12.97 -5.19
CA TRP A 108 -11.04 14.09 -5.21
C TRP A 108 -9.59 13.61 -5.32
N VAL A 109 -9.19 12.62 -4.51
CA VAL A 109 -7.85 12.03 -4.59
C VAL A 109 -7.56 11.42 -5.97
N GLN A 110 -8.50 10.64 -6.52
CA GLN A 110 -8.34 10.06 -7.86
C GLN A 110 -8.18 11.13 -8.94
N LYS A 111 -8.98 12.20 -8.87
CA LYS A 111 -8.87 13.34 -9.78
C LYS A 111 -7.52 14.04 -9.64
N ALA A 112 -7.07 14.30 -8.42
CA ALA A 112 -5.78 14.95 -8.14
C ALA A 112 -4.59 14.13 -8.66
N LEU A 113 -4.69 12.79 -8.63
CA LEU A 113 -3.67 11.87 -9.14
C LEU A 113 -3.76 11.62 -10.67
N GLY A 114 -4.75 12.23 -11.35
CA GLY A 114 -4.97 11.99 -12.78
C GLY A 114 -5.42 10.58 -13.14
N GLY A 115 -5.96 9.83 -12.16
CA GLY A 115 -6.44 8.47 -12.33
C GLY A 115 -7.90 8.39 -12.80
N PRO A 116 -8.37 7.20 -13.21
CA PRO A 116 -9.77 6.99 -13.54
C PRO A 116 -10.64 7.13 -12.28
N LEU A 117 -11.84 7.70 -12.41
CA LEU A 117 -12.71 7.96 -11.25
C LEU A 117 -13.54 6.74 -10.81
N TRP A 118 -13.79 5.79 -11.71
CA TRP A 118 -14.64 4.63 -11.41
C TRP A 118 -14.19 3.77 -10.22
N PRO A 119 -12.87 3.59 -9.90
CA PRO A 119 -12.48 2.81 -8.73
C PRO A 119 -12.92 3.46 -7.41
N ALA A 120 -13.11 4.79 -7.39
CA ALA A 120 -13.61 5.48 -6.21
C ALA A 120 -15.03 5.01 -5.84
N LEU A 121 -15.86 4.63 -6.82
CA LEU A 121 -17.20 4.09 -6.57
C LEU A 121 -17.18 2.76 -5.81
N LEU A 122 -16.06 2.04 -5.85
CA LEU A 122 -15.87 0.79 -5.11
C LEU A 122 -15.38 1.03 -3.67
N THR A 123 -15.21 2.27 -3.24
CA THR A 123 -14.71 2.63 -1.90
C THR A 123 -15.48 1.94 -0.77
N PRO A 124 -16.83 1.80 -0.79
CA PRO A 124 -17.55 1.09 0.27
C PRO A 124 -17.16 -0.39 0.40
N LEU A 125 -16.75 -1.01 -0.68
CA LEU A 125 -16.38 -2.43 -0.74
C LEU A 125 -14.87 -2.66 -0.54
N ALA A 126 -14.04 -1.65 -0.77
CA ALA A 126 -12.60 -1.78 -0.76
C ALA A 126 -12.04 -2.32 0.58
N PRO A 127 -12.49 -1.85 1.77
CA PRO A 127 -12.03 -2.41 3.03
C PRO A 127 -12.39 -3.89 3.20
N LEU A 128 -13.56 -4.33 2.72
CA LEU A 128 -13.98 -5.75 2.75
C LEU A 128 -13.07 -6.61 1.86
N LEU A 129 -12.74 -6.11 0.67
CA LEU A 129 -11.83 -6.78 -0.25
C LEU A 129 -10.39 -6.84 0.30
N LEU A 130 -10.02 -5.95 1.21
CA LEU A 130 -8.71 -5.95 1.88
C LEU A 130 -8.67 -6.85 3.12
N LEU A 131 -9.80 -7.32 3.67
CA LEU A 131 -9.80 -8.20 4.85
C LEU A 131 -8.88 -9.43 4.71
N PRO A 132 -8.85 -10.17 3.58
CA PRO A 132 -7.91 -11.27 3.43
C PRO A 132 -6.45 -10.84 3.51
N VAL A 133 -6.12 -9.62 3.06
CA VAL A 133 -4.77 -9.06 3.16
C VAL A 133 -4.39 -8.84 4.62
N TYR A 134 -5.28 -8.25 5.42
CA TYR A 134 -5.06 -8.06 6.85
C TYR A 134 -4.89 -9.38 7.60
N LEU A 135 -5.78 -10.35 7.33
CA LEU A 135 -5.72 -11.68 7.96
C LEU A 135 -4.43 -12.42 7.59
N LEU A 136 -4.11 -12.48 6.29
CA LEU A 136 -2.87 -13.11 5.84
C LEU A 136 -1.64 -12.37 6.40
N ALA A 137 -1.69 -11.06 6.57
CA ALA A 137 -0.58 -10.30 7.14
C ALA A 137 -0.23 -10.71 8.58
N LEU A 138 -1.17 -11.27 9.33
CA LEU A 138 -0.97 -11.73 10.70
C LEU A 138 -0.43 -13.16 10.81
N LEU A 139 -0.52 -13.96 9.74
CA LEU A 139 -0.07 -15.36 9.79
C LEU A 139 1.46 -15.43 9.83
N PRO A 140 2.04 -16.21 10.75
CA PRO A 140 3.48 -16.44 10.82
C PRO A 140 4.00 -17.33 9.68
N GLY A 141 5.29 -17.26 9.40
CA GLY A 141 5.99 -18.22 8.52
C GLY A 141 5.64 -18.12 7.04
N ARG A 142 5.12 -16.97 6.60
CA ARG A 142 4.75 -16.77 5.19
C ARG A 142 5.95 -16.83 4.25
N ARG A 143 5.69 -17.33 3.07
CA ARG A 143 6.67 -17.32 1.97
C ARG A 143 6.14 -16.53 0.79
N TRP A 144 7.01 -15.74 0.18
CA TRP A 144 6.75 -15.05 -1.06
C TRP A 144 7.83 -15.40 -2.08
N LYS A 145 7.43 -15.97 -3.22
CA LYS A 145 8.37 -16.42 -4.26
C LYS A 145 9.54 -17.24 -3.69
N GLY A 146 9.22 -18.17 -2.76
CA GLY A 146 10.20 -19.07 -2.12
C GLY A 146 10.97 -18.48 -0.94
N ARG A 147 10.88 -17.16 -0.66
CA ARG A 147 11.54 -16.49 0.47
C ARG A 147 10.60 -16.40 1.68
N LYS A 148 11.12 -16.63 2.88
CA LYS A 148 10.41 -16.36 4.14
C LYS A 148 10.28 -14.84 4.35
N VAL A 149 9.09 -14.37 4.69
CA VAL A 149 8.75 -12.95 4.91
C VAL A 149 8.06 -12.78 6.26
#